data_8e89e9ad29d24a54691b5d1cf765e41d
#
_entry.id   8e89e9ad29d24a54691b5d1cf765e41d
#
_cell.length_a   1.000
_cell.length_b   1.000
_cell.length_c   1.000
_cell.angle_alpha   90.00
_cell.angle_beta   90.00
_cell.angle_gamma   90.00
#
_symmetry.space_group_name_H-M   'P 1'
#
loop_
_entity.id
_entity.type
_entity.pdbx_description
1 polymer ?
#
loop_
_entity_poly.entity_id
_entity_poly.type
_entity_poly.pdbx_seq_one_letter_code
_entity_poly.pdbx_strand_id
1 'polypeptide(L)'
;MLLVSAPGLAKADFKAGAAVVDVTPDKLPVLVNGGMTSRSLDKVKTRVMARALYFGDGKEQLAIVVVDSCMIGRVLLDDIKALAKVKTGIPTDRILISATHSHSAPASMGCLGTDADPDYVPFLREKVVQVIAAAQAAQQPARIGFASAEAPAYTAVRQWIRRPDRIAEDPFGNLTVRANMHAGANWDDAVGEA
;
A
#
# COMPACT_ATOMS: atom_id res chain seq x y z
N MET A 1 20.15 13.04 51.11
CA MET A 1 19.32 12.38 50.13
C MET A 1 18.70 13.48 49.25
N LEU A 2 19.37 13.83 48.15
CA LEU A 2 18.89 14.86 47.22
C LEU A 2 17.79 14.24 46.33
N LEU A 3 16.58 14.73 46.45
CA LEU A 3 15.52 14.48 45.49
C LEU A 3 15.82 15.29 44.21
N VAL A 4 16.36 14.63 43.19
CA VAL A 4 16.42 15.19 41.82
C VAL A 4 15.01 15.14 41.26
N SER A 5 14.35 16.30 41.28
CA SER A 5 13.10 16.50 40.54
C SER A 5 13.39 16.28 39.03
N ALA A 6 12.90 15.21 38.46
CA ALA A 6 12.93 15.03 37.01
C ALA A 6 12.16 16.20 36.38
N PRO A 7 12.70 16.85 35.32
CA PRO A 7 11.97 17.88 34.63
C PRO A 7 10.69 17.26 34.10
N GLY A 8 9.55 17.85 34.44
CA GLY A 8 8.26 17.41 33.93
C GLY A 8 8.33 17.42 32.43
N LEU A 9 8.23 16.24 31.81
CA LEU A 9 8.06 16.10 30.37
C LEU A 9 6.87 16.95 29.98
N ALA A 10 7.12 18.03 29.23
CA ALA A 10 6.03 18.80 28.61
C ALA A 10 5.08 17.79 27.98
N LYS A 11 3.81 17.86 28.36
CA LYS A 11 2.78 16.99 27.84
C LYS A 11 2.70 17.32 26.35
N ALA A 12 3.34 16.50 25.51
CA ALA A 12 3.28 16.70 24.08
C ALA A 12 1.80 16.59 23.68
N ASP A 13 1.27 17.60 23.00
CA ASP A 13 -0.10 17.60 22.47
C ASP A 13 -0.28 16.59 21.32
N PHE A 14 0.50 15.51 21.39
CA PHE A 14 0.48 14.46 20.37
C PHE A 14 -0.85 13.71 20.41
N LYS A 15 -1.49 13.68 19.26
CA LYS A 15 -2.74 12.96 19.03
C LYS A 15 -2.58 12.01 17.86
N ALA A 16 -3.27 10.90 17.92
CA ALA A 16 -3.40 9.95 16.82
C ALA A 16 -4.85 9.54 16.63
N GLY A 17 -5.21 9.26 15.39
CA GLY A 17 -6.51 8.73 15.03
C GLY A 17 -6.38 7.66 13.96
N ALA A 18 -7.34 6.76 13.90
CA ALA A 18 -7.38 5.69 12.91
C ALA A 18 -8.79 5.52 12.36
N ALA A 19 -8.87 5.16 11.09
CA ALA A 19 -10.14 4.83 10.44
C ALA A 19 -9.95 3.76 9.37
N VAL A 20 -11.01 3.03 9.09
CA VAL A 20 -11.10 2.04 8.02
C VAL A 20 -12.37 2.31 7.22
N VAL A 21 -12.26 2.31 5.90
CA VAL A 21 -13.38 2.48 4.97
C VAL A 21 -13.37 1.35 3.96
N ASP A 22 -14.55 0.80 3.69
CA ASP A 22 -14.76 -0.19 2.64
C ASP A 22 -14.64 0.47 1.27
N VAL A 23 -13.70 -0.03 0.45
CA VAL A 23 -13.47 0.42 -0.93
C VAL A 23 -13.79 -0.69 -1.93
N THR A 24 -14.58 -1.69 -1.52
CA THR A 24 -15.13 -2.70 -2.43
C THR A 24 -16.05 -1.99 -3.43
N PRO A 25 -15.94 -2.27 -4.74
CA PRO A 25 -16.75 -1.59 -5.74
C PRO A 25 -18.25 -1.84 -5.53
N ASP A 26 -19.04 -0.81 -5.71
CA ASP A 26 -20.50 -0.90 -5.64
C ASP A 26 -21.10 -1.50 -6.91
N LYS A 27 -20.37 -1.43 -8.03
CA LYS A 27 -20.79 -1.95 -9.33
C LYS A 27 -19.93 -3.12 -9.74
N LEU A 28 -20.56 -4.14 -10.27
CA LEU A 28 -19.93 -5.31 -10.87
C LEU A 28 -20.53 -5.55 -12.28
N PRO A 29 -19.77 -6.13 -13.23
CA PRO A 29 -18.38 -6.57 -13.08
C PRO A 29 -17.39 -5.41 -13.00
N VAL A 30 -16.22 -5.64 -12.40
CA VAL A 30 -15.13 -4.66 -12.24
C VAL A 30 -13.85 -5.19 -12.88
N LEU A 31 -13.07 -4.34 -13.54
CA LEU A 31 -11.73 -4.67 -14.00
C LEU A 31 -10.78 -4.91 -12.83
N VAL A 32 -9.87 -5.87 -12.97
CA VAL A 32 -8.95 -6.29 -11.90
C VAL A 32 -7.51 -6.31 -12.41
N ASN A 33 -6.61 -5.67 -11.67
CA ASN A 33 -5.17 -5.69 -11.92
C ASN A 33 -4.45 -6.95 -11.40
N GLY A 34 -3.19 -7.09 -11.82
CA GLY A 34 -2.26 -8.08 -11.31
C GLY A 34 -2.05 -9.28 -12.23
N GLY A 35 -2.75 -9.35 -13.35
CA GLY A 35 -2.52 -10.30 -14.42
C GLY A 35 -1.79 -9.67 -15.61
N MET A 36 -1.33 -10.49 -16.55
CA MET A 36 -0.72 -10.05 -17.82
C MET A 36 -1.76 -9.67 -18.88
N THR A 37 -3.01 -10.09 -18.69
CA THR A 37 -4.13 -9.81 -19.57
C THR A 37 -5.28 -9.20 -18.80
N SER A 38 -6.13 -8.44 -19.49
CA SER A 38 -7.33 -7.85 -18.90
C SER A 38 -8.31 -8.94 -18.43
N ARG A 39 -8.89 -8.71 -17.27
CA ARG A 39 -9.97 -9.55 -16.74
C ARG A 39 -10.95 -8.74 -15.93
N SER A 40 -12.22 -9.15 -15.96
CA SER A 40 -13.28 -8.62 -15.11
C SER A 40 -13.75 -9.69 -14.14
N LEU A 41 -14.16 -9.27 -12.94
CA LEU A 41 -14.77 -10.14 -11.95
C LEU A 41 -16.16 -9.63 -11.58
N ASP A 42 -17.10 -10.56 -11.46
CA ASP A 42 -18.50 -10.32 -11.14
C ASP A 42 -18.88 -10.70 -9.71
N LYS A 43 -17.88 -11.14 -8.91
CA LYS A 43 -18.07 -11.59 -7.53
C LYS A 43 -17.01 -11.04 -6.59
N VAL A 44 -17.44 -10.66 -5.41
CA VAL A 44 -16.58 -10.28 -4.29
C VAL A 44 -16.38 -11.48 -3.39
N LYS A 45 -15.14 -11.97 -3.28
CA LYS A 45 -14.77 -13.03 -2.33
C LYS A 45 -14.43 -12.44 -0.95
N THR A 46 -13.67 -11.37 -0.95
CA THR A 46 -13.23 -10.65 0.25
C THR A 46 -13.33 -9.16 -0.01
N ARG A 47 -13.84 -8.41 0.96
CA ARG A 47 -13.91 -6.95 0.85
C ARG A 47 -12.52 -6.35 0.85
N VAL A 48 -12.34 -5.29 0.08
CA VAL A 48 -11.11 -4.50 0.02
C VAL A 48 -11.31 -3.19 0.79
N MET A 49 -10.27 -2.78 1.53
CA MET A 49 -10.37 -1.70 2.50
C MET A 49 -9.31 -0.62 2.23
N ALA A 50 -9.62 0.61 2.60
CA ALA A 50 -8.64 1.66 2.84
C ALA A 50 -8.52 1.89 4.35
N ARG A 51 -7.28 1.95 4.85
CA ARG A 51 -6.96 2.15 6.27
C ARG A 51 -6.10 3.39 6.41
N ALA A 52 -6.48 4.29 7.28
CA ALA A 52 -5.73 5.51 7.52
C ALA A 52 -5.33 5.66 8.99
N LEU A 53 -4.13 6.18 9.21
CA LEU A 53 -3.65 6.70 10.46
C LEU A 53 -3.45 8.21 10.31
N TYR A 54 -3.88 8.96 11.30
CA TYR A 54 -3.60 10.38 11.45
C TYR A 54 -2.70 10.60 12.65
N PHE A 55 -1.78 11.55 12.53
CA PHE A 55 -0.93 12.00 13.61
C PHE A 55 -0.83 13.53 13.60
N GLY A 56 -0.87 14.14 14.78
CA GLY A 56 -0.71 15.59 14.95
C GLY A 56 -0.17 15.94 16.33
N ASP A 57 0.57 17.05 16.41
CA ASP A 57 1.13 17.56 17.65
C ASP A 57 0.71 19.01 17.96
N GLY A 58 -0.31 19.49 17.23
CA GLY A 58 -0.79 20.87 17.30
C GLY A 58 -0.07 21.85 16.36
N LYS A 59 1.08 21.46 15.80
CA LYS A 59 1.85 22.26 14.83
C LYS A 59 1.91 21.56 13.47
N GLU A 60 2.27 20.28 13.49
CA GLU A 60 2.40 19.43 12.32
C GLU A 60 1.30 18.38 12.29
N GLN A 61 0.91 18.02 11.08
CA GLN A 61 -0.09 16.98 10.83
C GLN A 61 0.39 16.07 9.72
N LEU A 62 0.14 14.78 9.84
CA LEU A 62 0.40 13.82 8.77
C LEU A 62 -0.65 12.73 8.72
N ALA A 63 -0.83 12.14 7.55
CA ALA A 63 -1.67 10.97 7.35
C ALA A 63 -0.92 9.88 6.58
N ILE A 64 -1.09 8.63 7.02
CA ILE A 64 -0.60 7.44 6.33
C ILE A 64 -1.79 6.58 5.96
N VAL A 65 -1.91 6.25 4.69
CA VAL A 65 -3.03 5.46 4.15
C VAL A 65 -2.49 4.24 3.43
N VAL A 66 -3.09 3.09 3.71
CA VAL A 66 -2.86 1.85 2.99
C VAL A 66 -4.17 1.40 2.35
N VAL A 67 -4.16 1.15 1.05
CA VAL A 67 -5.32 0.74 0.27
C VAL A 67 -5.11 -0.68 -0.26
N ASP A 68 -6.11 -1.54 -0.09
CA ASP A 68 -6.12 -2.86 -0.71
C ASP A 68 -6.34 -2.70 -2.23
N SER A 69 -5.24 -2.48 -2.94
CA SER A 69 -5.18 -2.28 -4.39
C SER A 69 -3.88 -2.87 -4.93
N CYS A 70 -3.83 -3.24 -6.19
CA CYS A 70 -2.59 -3.67 -6.82
C CYS A 70 -1.61 -2.50 -6.93
N MET A 71 -2.05 -1.40 -7.50
CA MET A 71 -1.28 -0.18 -7.74
C MET A 71 -2.24 1.01 -7.78
N ILE A 72 -1.71 2.21 -7.52
CA ILE A 72 -2.46 3.46 -7.63
C ILE A 72 -1.60 4.45 -8.41
N GLY A 73 -2.15 4.97 -9.52
CA GLY A 73 -1.43 5.89 -10.39
C GLY A 73 -1.16 7.24 -9.75
N ARG A 74 -0.03 7.86 -10.10
CA ARG A 74 0.43 9.15 -9.54
C ARG A 74 -0.62 10.25 -9.66
N VAL A 75 -1.29 10.36 -10.81
CA VAL A 75 -2.33 11.38 -11.05
C VAL A 75 -3.47 11.25 -10.04
N LEU A 76 -3.95 10.02 -9.82
CA LEU A 76 -5.01 9.76 -8.84
C LEU A 76 -4.53 10.07 -7.41
N LEU A 77 -3.30 9.72 -7.07
CA LEU A 77 -2.72 10.03 -5.75
C LEU A 77 -2.64 11.53 -5.49
N ASP A 78 -2.19 12.31 -6.47
CA ASP A 78 -2.07 13.76 -6.33
C ASP A 78 -3.46 14.42 -6.22
N ASP A 79 -4.45 13.95 -6.96
CA ASP A 79 -5.84 14.41 -6.88
C ASP A 79 -6.46 14.11 -5.50
N ILE A 80 -6.30 12.89 -5.00
CA ILE A 80 -6.73 12.51 -3.64
C ILE A 80 -6.09 13.41 -2.59
N LYS A 81 -4.78 13.64 -2.67
CA LYS A 81 -4.07 14.50 -1.71
C LYS A 81 -4.56 15.95 -1.74
N ALA A 82 -4.82 16.47 -2.94
CA ALA A 82 -5.36 17.82 -3.09
C ALA A 82 -6.74 17.96 -2.45
N LEU A 83 -7.65 17.00 -2.70
CA LEU A 83 -8.98 16.98 -2.09
C LEU A 83 -8.93 16.76 -0.57
N ALA A 84 -8.05 15.85 -0.10
CA ALA A 84 -7.85 15.64 1.32
C ALA A 84 -7.34 16.90 2.03
N LYS A 85 -6.41 17.65 1.42
CA LYS A 85 -5.95 18.94 1.94
C LYS A 85 -7.09 19.93 2.10
N VAL A 86 -7.96 20.05 1.10
CA VAL A 86 -9.14 20.94 1.18
C VAL A 86 -10.04 20.53 2.34
N LYS A 87 -10.23 19.23 2.55
CA LYS A 87 -11.16 18.70 3.56
C LYS A 87 -10.60 18.69 4.98
N THR A 88 -9.30 18.49 5.15
CA THR A 88 -8.68 18.23 6.46
C THR A 88 -7.65 19.28 6.88
N GLY A 89 -7.16 20.09 5.95
CA GLY A 89 -6.06 21.02 6.17
C GLY A 89 -4.67 20.36 6.18
N ILE A 90 -4.58 19.02 6.07
CA ILE A 90 -3.29 18.31 6.04
C ILE A 90 -2.55 18.66 4.74
N PRO A 91 -1.30 19.17 4.77
CA PRO A 91 -0.53 19.46 3.58
C PRO A 91 -0.33 18.23 2.69
N THR A 92 -0.33 18.39 1.36
CA THR A 92 -0.23 17.27 0.42
C THR A 92 1.07 16.47 0.53
N ASP A 93 2.16 17.11 0.91
CA ASP A 93 3.47 16.51 1.18
C ASP A 93 3.54 15.76 2.52
N ARG A 94 2.50 15.90 3.35
CA ARG A 94 2.34 15.19 4.64
C ARG A 94 1.30 14.07 4.55
N ILE A 95 0.89 13.69 3.35
CA ILE A 95 -0.02 12.56 3.10
C ILE A 95 0.74 11.49 2.33
N LEU A 96 0.94 10.33 2.95
CA LEU A 96 1.45 9.12 2.30
C LEU A 96 0.27 8.20 1.98
N ILE A 97 0.18 7.77 0.72
CA ILE A 97 -0.81 6.76 0.30
C ILE A 97 -0.05 5.65 -0.42
N SER A 98 -0.27 4.42 -0.01
CA SER A 98 0.33 3.22 -0.60
C SER A 98 -0.70 2.15 -0.90
N ALA A 99 -0.36 1.25 -1.84
CA ALA A 99 -1.14 0.07 -2.17
C ALA A 99 -0.52 -1.18 -1.51
N THR A 100 -1.34 -2.17 -1.17
CA THR A 100 -0.90 -3.46 -0.64
C THR A 100 -0.32 -4.39 -1.71
N HIS A 101 -0.41 -4.01 -2.98
CA HIS A 101 -0.06 -4.82 -4.15
C HIS A 101 -0.89 -6.10 -4.29
N SER A 102 -2.18 -6.02 -3.93
CA SER A 102 -3.11 -7.13 -4.09
C SER A 102 -3.48 -7.36 -5.56
N HIS A 103 -3.12 -8.53 -6.12
CA HIS A 103 -3.31 -8.88 -7.53
C HIS A 103 -4.75 -9.38 -7.87
N SER A 104 -5.71 -9.13 -6.99
CA SER A 104 -7.14 -9.43 -7.19
C SER A 104 -8.04 -8.31 -6.72
N ALA A 105 -7.48 -7.10 -6.58
CA ALA A 105 -8.21 -5.88 -6.27
C ALA A 105 -8.64 -5.15 -7.55
N PRO A 106 -9.67 -4.30 -7.48
CA PRO A 106 -10.13 -3.51 -8.61
C PRO A 106 -9.03 -2.64 -9.22
N ALA A 107 -9.08 -2.45 -10.54
CA ALA A 107 -8.07 -1.74 -11.30
C ALA A 107 -8.21 -0.22 -11.13
N SER A 108 -7.38 0.38 -10.28
CA SER A 108 -7.33 1.83 -10.07
C SER A 108 -6.39 2.58 -11.02
N MET A 109 -5.59 1.85 -11.81
CA MET A 109 -4.76 2.39 -12.90
C MET A 109 -4.58 1.34 -13.99
N GLY A 110 -4.25 1.79 -15.20
CA GLY A 110 -3.87 0.90 -16.29
C GLY A 110 -2.47 0.31 -16.06
N CYS A 111 -2.34 -1.00 -16.24
CA CYS A 111 -1.07 -1.70 -16.19
C CYS A 111 -1.12 -3.02 -16.93
N LEU A 112 -0.06 -3.35 -17.65
CA LEU A 112 0.01 -4.54 -18.50
C LEU A 112 -1.16 -4.55 -19.51
N GLY A 113 -1.93 -5.62 -19.61
CA GLY A 113 -3.08 -5.69 -20.51
C GLY A 113 -4.40 -5.18 -19.94
N THR A 114 -4.40 -4.51 -18.79
CA THR A 114 -5.62 -4.05 -18.09
C THR A 114 -5.66 -2.54 -18.01
N ASP A 115 -6.78 -1.92 -18.39
CA ASP A 115 -7.05 -0.51 -18.17
C ASP A 115 -7.52 -0.23 -16.73
N ALA A 116 -7.51 1.06 -16.35
CA ALA A 116 -8.18 1.48 -15.12
C ALA A 116 -9.70 1.31 -15.28
N ASP A 117 -10.36 0.86 -14.22
CA ASP A 117 -11.82 0.79 -14.23
C ASP A 117 -12.42 2.18 -14.09
N PRO A 118 -13.19 2.67 -15.08
CA PRO A 118 -13.66 4.05 -15.14
C PRO A 118 -14.67 4.40 -14.04
N ASP A 119 -15.44 3.43 -13.54
CA ASP A 119 -16.40 3.64 -12.45
C ASP A 119 -15.71 3.53 -11.09
N TYR A 120 -14.69 2.68 -10.97
CA TYR A 120 -14.00 2.46 -9.70
C TYR A 120 -13.05 3.59 -9.33
N VAL A 121 -12.36 4.19 -10.28
CA VAL A 121 -11.38 5.27 -10.01
C VAL A 121 -12.00 6.45 -9.25
N PRO A 122 -13.11 7.07 -9.69
CA PRO A 122 -13.74 8.16 -8.94
C PRO A 122 -14.30 7.72 -7.58
N PHE A 123 -14.86 6.51 -7.49
CA PHE A 123 -15.31 5.92 -6.23
C PHE A 123 -14.16 5.77 -5.22
N LEU A 124 -13.04 5.17 -5.63
CA LEU A 124 -11.85 5.00 -4.79
C LEU A 124 -11.32 6.34 -4.30
N ARG A 125 -11.24 7.34 -5.19
CA ARG A 125 -10.80 8.70 -4.85
C ARG A 125 -11.58 9.27 -3.66
N GLU A 126 -12.89 9.23 -3.72
CA GLU A 126 -13.74 9.77 -2.66
C GLU A 126 -13.62 8.98 -1.35
N LYS A 127 -13.55 7.66 -1.44
CA LYS A 127 -13.38 6.78 -0.26
C LYS A 127 -12.05 7.00 0.45
N VAL A 128 -10.96 7.22 -0.31
CA VAL A 128 -9.65 7.51 0.30
C VAL A 128 -9.63 8.89 0.95
N VAL A 129 -10.25 9.91 0.35
CA VAL A 129 -10.43 11.20 1.02
C VAL A 129 -11.27 11.06 2.29
N GLN A 130 -12.32 10.25 2.25
CA GLN A 130 -13.19 9.98 3.39
C GLN A 130 -12.41 9.32 4.55
N VAL A 131 -11.59 8.31 4.29
CA VAL A 131 -10.86 7.62 5.35
C VAL A 131 -9.81 8.52 6.02
N ILE A 132 -9.15 9.42 5.26
CA ILE A 132 -8.22 10.41 5.81
C ILE A 132 -8.95 11.34 6.78
N ALA A 133 -10.08 11.90 6.35
CA ALA A 133 -10.87 12.79 7.19
C ALA A 133 -11.44 12.08 8.42
N ALA A 134 -11.87 10.84 8.28
CA ALA A 134 -12.37 10.03 9.40
C ALA A 134 -11.26 9.73 10.42
N ALA A 135 -10.05 9.42 9.97
CA ALA A 135 -8.90 9.21 10.86
C ALA A 135 -8.56 10.49 11.65
N GLN A 136 -8.54 11.65 10.98
CA GLN A 136 -8.34 12.93 11.65
C GLN A 136 -9.45 13.22 12.68
N ALA A 137 -10.71 13.00 12.32
CA ALA A 137 -11.84 13.23 13.22
C ALA A 137 -11.81 12.32 14.46
N ALA A 138 -11.25 11.11 14.33
CA ALA A 138 -11.10 10.14 15.41
C ALA A 138 -9.86 10.38 16.31
N GLN A 139 -9.16 11.50 16.16
CA GLN A 139 -7.94 11.79 16.92
C GLN A 139 -8.21 11.90 18.41
N GLN A 140 -7.28 11.36 19.18
CA GLN A 140 -7.27 11.44 20.65
C GLN A 140 -5.82 11.53 21.17
N PRO A 141 -5.61 11.98 22.41
CA PRO A 141 -4.28 11.98 23.01
C PRO A 141 -3.63 10.62 22.92
N ALA A 142 -2.38 10.57 22.47
CA ALA A 142 -1.67 9.33 22.21
C ALA A 142 -0.19 9.40 22.57
N ARG A 143 0.46 8.24 22.62
CA ARG A 143 1.90 8.08 22.69
C ARG A 143 2.35 7.16 21.59
N ILE A 144 3.48 7.46 20.95
CA ILE A 144 4.08 6.62 19.94
C ILE A 144 5.32 5.93 20.52
N GLY A 145 5.51 4.66 20.20
CA GLY A 145 6.68 3.87 20.47
C GLY A 145 7.29 3.34 19.19
N PHE A 146 8.57 3.10 19.19
CA PHE A 146 9.31 2.52 18.08
C PHE A 146 10.09 1.29 18.54
N ALA A 147 10.07 0.24 17.70
CA ALA A 147 10.89 -0.94 17.88
C ALA A 147 11.23 -1.55 16.53
N SER A 148 12.34 -2.26 16.44
CA SER A 148 12.70 -3.06 15.27
C SER A 148 13.10 -4.47 15.70
N ALA A 149 12.87 -5.45 14.83
CA ALA A 149 13.28 -6.82 15.00
C ALA A 149 13.65 -7.45 13.66
N GLU A 150 14.58 -8.39 13.69
CA GLU A 150 14.89 -9.20 12.51
C GLU A 150 13.80 -10.25 12.28
N ALA A 151 13.43 -10.48 11.02
CA ALA A 151 12.39 -11.43 10.66
C ALA A 151 12.81 -12.29 9.43
N PRO A 152 13.96 -12.96 9.46
CA PRO A 152 14.49 -13.67 8.30
C PRO A 152 13.57 -14.82 7.83
N ALA A 153 12.79 -15.40 8.74
CA ALA A 153 11.83 -16.46 8.40
C ALA A 153 10.64 -15.98 7.54
N TYR A 154 10.42 -14.68 7.42
CA TYR A 154 9.29 -14.09 6.70
C TYR A 154 9.70 -13.27 5.48
N THR A 155 10.99 -13.25 5.16
CA THR A 155 11.55 -12.51 4.04
C THR A 155 12.37 -13.42 3.15
N ALA A 156 12.32 -13.15 1.84
CA ALA A 156 13.16 -13.84 0.86
C ALA A 156 13.47 -12.89 -0.30
N VAL A 157 14.65 -13.03 -0.88
CA VAL A 157 14.97 -12.40 -2.16
C VAL A 157 14.16 -13.09 -3.25
N ARG A 158 13.49 -12.34 -4.11
CA ARG A 158 12.61 -12.90 -5.15
C ARG A 158 13.38 -13.47 -6.33
N GLN A 159 14.57 -12.93 -6.60
CA GLN A 159 15.38 -13.31 -7.74
C GLN A 159 16.43 -14.34 -7.29
N TRP A 160 16.40 -15.48 -7.91
CA TRP A 160 17.28 -16.61 -7.62
C TRP A 160 18.11 -16.93 -8.85
N ILE A 161 19.39 -17.25 -8.64
CA ILE A 161 20.28 -17.74 -9.69
C ILE A 161 19.86 -19.17 -10.02
N ARG A 162 19.61 -19.44 -11.29
CA ARG A 162 19.30 -20.78 -11.77
C ARG A 162 20.56 -21.64 -11.82
N ARG A 163 20.38 -22.92 -11.60
CA ARG A 163 21.41 -23.92 -11.88
C ARG A 163 21.80 -23.82 -13.37
N PRO A 164 23.10 -24.09 -13.73
CA PRO A 164 23.55 -24.01 -15.11
C PRO A 164 22.76 -24.89 -16.09
N ASP A 165 22.29 -26.06 -15.62
CA ASP A 165 21.49 -27.02 -16.40
C ASP A 165 20.01 -26.62 -16.50
N ARG A 166 19.60 -25.52 -15.84
CA ARG A 166 18.23 -25.00 -15.79
C ARG A 166 18.11 -23.57 -16.31
N ILE A 167 19.11 -23.08 -17.03
CA ILE A 167 19.04 -21.81 -17.73
C ILE A 167 17.87 -21.87 -18.71
N ALA A 168 17.01 -20.85 -18.68
CA ALA A 168 15.85 -20.79 -19.57
C ALA A 168 16.12 -19.92 -20.80
N GLU A 169 15.34 -20.16 -21.84
CA GLU A 169 15.32 -19.31 -23.03
C GLU A 169 14.69 -17.96 -22.74
N ASP A 170 15.23 -16.93 -23.37
CA ASP A 170 14.62 -15.63 -23.46
C ASP A 170 13.49 -15.63 -24.52
N PRO A 171 12.71 -14.57 -24.69
CA PRO A 171 11.66 -14.48 -25.72
C PRO A 171 12.18 -14.60 -27.17
N PHE A 172 13.49 -14.57 -27.38
CA PHE A 172 14.14 -14.69 -28.69
C PHE A 172 14.78 -16.07 -28.93
N GLY A 173 14.59 -17.01 -27.99
CA GLY A 173 15.10 -18.38 -28.09
C GLY A 173 16.55 -18.57 -27.65
N ASN A 174 17.16 -17.58 -26.96
CA ASN A 174 18.53 -17.72 -26.47
C ASN A 174 18.55 -18.25 -25.03
N LEU A 175 19.41 -19.19 -24.71
CA LEU A 175 19.61 -19.71 -23.35
C LEU A 175 20.39 -18.72 -22.49
N THR A 176 19.74 -17.65 -22.06
CA THR A 176 20.34 -16.51 -21.37
C THR A 176 19.71 -16.18 -20.02
N VAL A 177 18.54 -16.71 -19.69
CA VAL A 177 17.83 -16.40 -18.45
C VAL A 177 18.46 -17.15 -17.28
N ARG A 178 19.45 -16.52 -16.65
CA ARG A 178 20.25 -17.07 -15.53
C ARG A 178 19.61 -16.85 -14.16
N ALA A 179 18.73 -15.87 -14.04
CA ALA A 179 18.04 -15.58 -12.80
C ALA A 179 16.61 -15.12 -13.08
N ASN A 180 15.66 -15.52 -12.26
CA ASN A 180 14.30 -14.99 -12.27
C ASN A 180 13.58 -15.26 -10.95
N MET A 181 12.43 -14.56 -10.75
CA MET A 181 11.66 -14.68 -9.53
C MET A 181 10.95 -16.04 -9.34
N HIS A 182 10.83 -16.84 -10.39
CA HIS A 182 10.15 -18.13 -10.33
C HIS A 182 11.08 -19.27 -9.94
N ALA A 183 12.40 -19.09 -10.07
CA ALA A 183 13.37 -20.09 -9.66
C ALA A 183 13.31 -20.39 -8.16
N GLY A 184 12.98 -19.40 -7.34
CA GLY A 184 12.79 -19.58 -5.90
C GLY A 184 11.54 -20.39 -5.51
N ALA A 185 10.58 -20.57 -6.42
CA ALA A 185 9.41 -21.43 -6.21
C ALA A 185 9.70 -22.91 -6.52
N ASN A 186 10.82 -23.19 -7.17
CA ASN A 186 11.30 -24.54 -7.48
C ASN A 186 12.77 -24.64 -7.07
N TRP A 187 13.00 -25.15 -5.87
CA TRP A 187 14.33 -25.28 -5.27
C TRP A 187 15.31 -26.12 -6.10
N ASP A 188 14.80 -27.03 -6.94
CA ASP A 188 15.64 -27.83 -7.85
C ASP A 188 16.26 -26.99 -8.98
N ASP A 189 15.69 -25.80 -9.25
CA ASP A 189 16.16 -24.90 -10.31
C ASP A 189 17.13 -23.82 -9.80
N ALA A 190 17.21 -23.61 -8.49
CA ALA A 190 17.99 -22.52 -7.88
C ALA A 190 19.30 -23.02 -7.26
N VAL A 191 20.34 -22.19 -7.33
CA VAL A 191 21.63 -22.43 -6.66
C VAL A 191 21.98 -21.32 -5.65
N GLY A 192 21.20 -20.26 -5.59
CA GLY A 192 21.43 -19.14 -4.70
C GLY A 192 20.65 -17.89 -5.12
N GLU A 193 20.83 -16.83 -4.35
CA GLU A 193 20.23 -15.51 -4.60
C GLU A 193 21.04 -14.75 -5.67
N ALA A 194 20.35 -13.96 -6.49
CA ALA A 194 20.96 -13.13 -7.54
C ALA A 194 21.49 -11.81 -6.97
#